data_b8cc6b45d4f75142248fb9ee6c6273f3
#
_entry.id   b8cc6b45d4f75142248fb9ee6c6273f3
#
_cell.length_a   1.000
_cell.length_b   1.000
_cell.length_c   1.000
_cell.angle_alpha   90.00
_cell.angle_beta   90.00
_cell.angle_gamma   90.00
#
_symmetry.space_group_name_H-M   'P 1'
#
loop_
_entity.id
_entity.type
_entity.pdbx_description
1 polymer ?
#
loop_
_entity_poly.entity_id
_entity_poly.type
_entity_poly.pdbx_seq_one_letter_code
_entity_poly.pdbx_strand_id
1 'polypeptide(L)'
;MKIYITGLPSGYEVEHLVRLFYPMAPLTLTPPEEGEDCVWAEKKEDSLYAMVREQGQSRDAAAPLPRPVEAGGETVEFTLASLTYDLLRSWTGIRPPWGKMTGVRPVRLIHDKRAAGWTEADIDRFFLERFDCSRQKYDMAK
;
A
#
# COMPACT_ATOMS: atom_id res chain seq x y z
N MET A 1 2.01 2.10 18.57
CA MET A 1 2.29 2.13 17.11
C MET A 1 1.95 3.51 16.57
N LYS A 2 2.89 4.13 15.90
CA LYS A 2 2.73 5.44 15.24
C LYS A 2 3.01 5.28 13.76
N ILE A 3 2.38 6.10 12.92
CA ILE A 3 2.62 6.15 11.49
C ILE A 3 3.39 7.43 11.17
N TYR A 4 4.57 7.30 10.59
CA TYR A 4 5.37 8.43 10.14
C TYR A 4 5.64 8.35 8.64
N ILE A 5 5.21 9.38 7.90
CA ILE A 5 5.34 9.45 6.44
C ILE A 5 6.03 10.76 6.10
N THR A 6 7.08 10.70 5.28
CA THR A 6 7.84 11.89 4.90
C THR A 6 8.28 11.84 3.44
N GLY A 7 8.52 13.01 2.86
CA GLY A 7 9.00 13.15 1.50
C GLY A 7 7.94 13.15 0.42
N LEU A 8 6.65 13.00 0.78
CA LEU A 8 5.52 13.02 -0.18
C LEU A 8 4.67 14.27 0.01
N PRO A 9 4.05 14.80 -1.07
CA PRO A 9 3.05 15.87 -0.95
C PRO A 9 1.81 15.41 -0.19
N SER A 10 1.44 14.13 -0.31
CA SER A 10 0.33 13.52 0.41
C SER A 10 0.72 12.09 0.81
N GLY A 11 0.44 11.73 2.05
CA GLY A 11 0.64 10.37 2.55
C GLY A 11 -0.65 9.57 2.69
N TYR A 12 -1.74 10.02 2.10
CA TYR A 12 -3.06 9.45 2.29
C TYR A 12 -3.12 7.95 1.95
N GLU A 13 -2.59 7.54 0.78
CA GLU A 13 -2.60 6.14 0.38
C GLU A 13 -1.75 5.28 1.32
N VAL A 14 -0.59 5.76 1.73
CA VAL A 14 0.28 5.05 2.68
C VAL A 14 -0.45 4.86 4.01
N GLU A 15 -1.03 5.95 4.54
CA GLU A 15 -1.76 5.93 5.80
C GLU A 15 -2.90 4.91 5.77
N HIS A 16 -3.69 4.92 4.70
CA HIS A 16 -4.81 3.99 4.55
C HIS A 16 -4.35 2.54 4.51
N LEU A 17 -3.30 2.23 3.77
CA LEU A 17 -2.80 0.86 3.69
C LEU A 17 -2.21 0.41 5.03
N VAL A 18 -1.50 1.28 5.75
CA VAL A 18 -0.97 0.95 7.08
C VAL A 18 -2.11 0.64 8.06
N ARG A 19 -3.21 1.38 7.99
CA ARG A 19 -4.35 1.16 8.89
C ARG A 19 -5.12 -0.12 8.61
N LEU A 20 -4.89 -0.79 7.49
CA LEU A 20 -5.40 -2.14 7.30
C LEU A 20 -4.78 -3.12 8.29
N PHE A 21 -3.56 -2.85 8.75
CA PHE A 21 -2.83 -3.69 9.71
C PHE A 21 -2.90 -3.12 11.13
N TYR A 22 -2.91 -1.81 11.29
CA TYR A 22 -2.91 -1.10 12.57
C TYR A 22 -3.99 -0.01 12.55
N PRO A 23 -5.27 -0.39 12.70
CA PRO A 23 -6.38 0.55 12.50
C PRO A 23 -6.38 1.75 13.44
N MET A 24 -5.80 1.58 14.63
CA MET A 24 -5.81 2.62 15.67
C MET A 24 -4.53 3.43 15.73
N ALA A 25 -3.57 3.17 14.83
CA ALA A 25 -2.29 3.87 14.86
C ALA A 25 -2.45 5.34 14.47
N PRO A 26 -1.99 6.29 15.31
CA PRO A 26 -2.06 7.71 14.98
C PRO A 26 -0.95 8.10 13.99
N LEU A 27 -1.24 9.08 13.15
CA LEU A 27 -0.26 9.72 12.31
C LEU A 27 0.56 10.71 13.14
N THR A 28 1.89 10.68 13.03
CA THR A 28 2.77 11.65 13.68
C THR A 28 3.47 12.51 12.64
N LEU A 29 3.70 13.79 13.00
CA LEU A 29 4.41 14.74 12.14
C LEU A 29 5.90 14.80 12.46
N THR A 30 6.31 14.19 13.56
CA THR A 30 7.72 14.14 13.97
C THR A 30 8.24 12.72 13.90
N PRO A 31 9.52 12.53 13.56
CA PRO A 31 10.09 11.19 13.52
C PRO A 31 9.95 10.48 14.86
N PRO A 32 9.49 9.21 14.86
CA PRO A 32 9.47 8.41 16.09
C PRO A 32 10.87 8.26 16.69
N GLU A 33 10.92 8.25 18.02
CA GLU A 33 12.18 8.05 18.73
C GLU A 33 12.62 6.59 18.62
N GLU A 34 13.92 6.37 18.84
CA GLU A 34 14.47 5.03 18.87
C GLU A 34 13.77 4.21 19.96
N GLY A 35 13.32 3.02 19.62
CA GLY A 35 12.59 2.15 20.55
C GLY A 35 11.08 2.30 20.53
N GLU A 36 10.53 3.35 19.92
CA GLU A 36 9.08 3.47 19.76
C GLU A 36 8.57 2.55 18.66
N ASP A 37 7.42 1.93 18.91
CA ASP A 37 6.74 1.17 17.87
C ASP A 37 6.23 2.10 16.76
N CYS A 38 6.57 1.80 15.52
CA CYS A 38 6.18 2.67 14.41
C CYS A 38 6.19 1.94 13.07
N VAL A 39 5.46 2.54 12.12
CA VAL A 39 5.62 2.28 10.70
C VAL A 39 6.18 3.56 10.07
N TRP A 40 7.29 3.44 9.39
CA TRP A 40 8.01 4.56 8.78
C TRP A 40 7.98 4.38 7.28
N ALA A 41 7.50 5.39 6.55
CA ALA A 41 7.50 5.40 5.09
C ALA A 41 8.12 6.70 4.60
N GLU A 42 9.13 6.60 3.75
CA GLU A 42 9.91 7.76 3.34
C GLU A 42 10.23 7.73 1.84
N LYS A 43 9.97 8.84 1.16
CA LYS A 43 10.52 9.08 -0.16
C LYS A 43 11.84 9.82 0.02
N LYS A 44 12.93 9.17 -0.34
CA LYS A 44 14.26 9.79 -0.40
C LYS A 44 14.48 10.41 -1.77
N GLU A 45 15.65 11.03 -1.96
CA GLU A 45 15.96 11.73 -3.22
C GLU A 45 15.86 10.80 -4.44
N ASP A 46 16.39 9.57 -4.33
CA ASP A 46 16.50 8.63 -5.44
C ASP A 46 15.87 7.27 -5.16
N SER A 47 15.19 7.10 -4.03
CA SER A 47 14.67 5.80 -3.62
C SER A 47 13.51 5.93 -2.65
N LEU A 48 12.86 4.79 -2.38
CA LEU A 48 11.78 4.67 -1.39
C LEU A 48 12.24 3.76 -0.26
N TYR A 49 11.80 4.07 0.94
CA TYR A 49 12.17 3.32 2.14
C TYR A 49 10.95 3.11 3.03
N ALA A 50 10.80 1.90 3.55
CA ALA A 50 9.75 1.57 4.53
C ALA A 50 10.37 0.75 5.66
N MET A 51 9.86 0.95 6.88
CA MET A 51 10.34 0.24 8.06
C MET A 51 9.17 0.03 9.02
N VAL A 52 9.16 -1.12 9.68
CA VAL A 52 8.26 -1.39 10.80
C VAL A 52 9.10 -1.77 12.02
N ARG A 53 8.75 -1.21 13.16
CA ARG A 53 9.39 -1.54 14.44
C ARG A 53 8.31 -1.82 15.47
N GLU A 54 8.43 -2.95 16.12
CA GLU A 54 7.45 -3.40 17.10
C GLU A 54 8.15 -4.23 18.19
N GLN A 55 7.96 -3.86 19.44
CA GLN A 55 8.52 -4.59 20.59
C GLN A 55 10.04 -4.80 20.49
N GLY A 56 10.76 -3.77 20.08
CA GLY A 56 12.22 -3.80 19.98
C GLY A 56 12.78 -4.52 18.76
N GLN A 57 11.93 -5.08 17.90
CA GLN A 57 12.34 -5.71 16.66
C GLN A 57 11.94 -4.84 15.48
N SER A 58 12.69 -4.91 14.40
CA SER A 58 12.40 -4.11 13.21
C SER A 58 12.71 -4.87 11.93
N ARG A 59 12.06 -4.44 10.85
CA ARG A 59 12.32 -4.91 9.50
C ARG A 59 12.16 -3.73 8.57
N ASP A 60 12.97 -3.66 7.53
CA ASP A 60 12.87 -2.61 6.53
C ASP A 60 12.90 -3.16 5.11
N ALA A 61 12.55 -2.28 4.17
CA ALA A 61 12.57 -2.57 2.75
C ALA A 61 12.84 -1.27 1.99
N ALA A 62 13.43 -1.41 0.82
CA ALA A 62 13.72 -0.27 -0.04
C ALA A 62 13.38 -0.64 -1.49
N ALA A 63 13.10 0.38 -2.30
CA ALA A 63 12.82 0.21 -3.70
C ALA A 63 13.28 1.45 -4.47
N PRO A 64 13.60 1.32 -5.78
CA PRO A 64 13.87 2.49 -6.61
C PRO A 64 12.61 3.29 -6.83
N LEU A 65 12.76 4.56 -7.23
CA LEU A 65 11.62 5.37 -7.67
C LEU A 65 10.98 4.71 -8.92
N PRO A 66 9.63 4.77 -9.02
CA PRO A 66 8.96 4.22 -10.20
C PRO A 66 9.24 5.06 -11.43
N ARG A 67 9.03 4.46 -12.61
CA ARG A 67 9.05 5.20 -13.85
C ARG A 67 7.93 6.26 -13.83
N PRO A 68 8.08 7.38 -14.58
CA PRO A 68 7.00 8.35 -14.70
C PRO A 68 5.70 7.71 -15.19
N VAL A 69 4.56 8.23 -14.72
CA VAL A 69 3.24 7.71 -15.11
C VAL A 69 3.07 7.78 -16.63
N GLU A 70 3.58 8.83 -17.27
CA GLU A 70 3.56 9.02 -18.73
C GLU A 70 4.30 7.92 -19.49
N ALA A 71 5.27 7.27 -18.84
CA ALA A 71 6.02 6.13 -19.40
C ALA A 71 5.46 4.78 -18.97
N GLY A 72 4.22 4.75 -18.45
CA GLY A 72 3.57 3.52 -17.99
C GLY A 72 3.93 3.10 -16.58
N GLY A 73 4.58 3.99 -15.79
CA GLY A 73 4.89 3.72 -14.40
C GLY A 73 3.74 4.05 -13.45
N GLU A 74 3.95 3.79 -12.17
CA GLU A 74 3.02 4.10 -11.10
C GLU A 74 3.31 5.46 -10.48
N THR A 75 2.35 6.01 -9.72
CA THR A 75 2.64 7.19 -8.90
C THR A 75 3.63 6.82 -7.79
N VAL A 76 4.42 7.80 -7.37
CA VAL A 76 5.38 7.63 -6.28
C VAL A 76 4.64 7.26 -4.99
N GLU A 77 3.52 7.92 -4.73
CA GLU A 77 2.71 7.65 -3.53
C GLU A 77 2.22 6.20 -3.49
N PHE A 78 1.65 5.70 -4.60
CA PHE A 78 1.18 4.32 -4.66
C PHE A 78 2.33 3.32 -4.53
N THR A 79 3.48 3.61 -5.14
CA THR A 79 4.66 2.73 -5.06
C THR A 79 5.17 2.62 -3.62
N LEU A 80 5.24 3.74 -2.90
CA LEU A 80 5.63 3.73 -1.49
C LEU A 80 4.57 3.03 -0.62
N ALA A 81 3.29 3.27 -0.89
CA ALA A 81 2.20 2.59 -0.19
C ALA A 81 2.26 1.08 -0.42
N SER A 82 2.54 0.64 -1.64
CA SER A 82 2.68 -0.76 -2.00
C SER A 82 3.88 -1.42 -1.31
N LEU A 83 5.01 -0.74 -1.27
CA LEU A 83 6.22 -1.21 -0.57
C LEU A 83 5.92 -1.41 0.93
N THR A 84 5.27 -0.43 1.54
CA THR A 84 4.89 -0.47 2.96
C THR A 84 3.88 -1.61 3.22
N TYR A 85 2.90 -1.76 2.35
CA TYR A 85 1.92 -2.85 2.45
C TYR A 85 2.60 -4.22 2.40
N ASP A 86 3.47 -4.44 1.42
CA ASP A 86 4.17 -5.72 1.28
C ASP A 86 5.00 -6.04 2.52
N LEU A 87 5.67 -5.03 3.09
CA LEU A 87 6.43 -5.16 4.31
C LEU A 87 5.53 -5.57 5.49
N LEU A 88 4.40 -4.88 5.68
CA LEU A 88 3.49 -5.15 6.79
C LEU A 88 2.76 -6.49 6.63
N ARG A 89 2.42 -6.88 5.41
CA ARG A 89 1.85 -8.20 5.15
C ARG A 89 2.82 -9.31 5.58
N SER A 90 4.07 -9.18 5.23
CA SER A 90 5.14 -10.11 5.63
C SER A 90 5.36 -10.09 7.14
N TRP A 91 5.33 -8.90 7.75
CA TRP A 91 5.60 -8.71 9.17
C TRP A 91 4.48 -9.25 10.06
N THR A 92 3.22 -8.95 9.73
CA THR A 92 2.06 -9.32 10.54
C THR A 92 1.47 -10.68 10.18
N GLY A 93 1.65 -11.13 8.95
CA GLY A 93 0.97 -12.32 8.43
C GLY A 93 -0.50 -12.08 8.07
N ILE A 94 -1.00 -10.86 8.21
CA ILE A 94 -2.37 -10.50 7.87
C ILE A 94 -2.48 -10.23 6.38
N ARG A 95 -3.55 -10.73 5.75
CA ARG A 95 -3.85 -10.43 4.34
C ARG A 95 -5.19 -9.71 4.25
N PRO A 96 -5.21 -8.38 4.09
CA PRO A 96 -6.45 -7.62 3.94
C PRO A 96 -7.26 -8.10 2.72
N PRO A 97 -8.60 -8.27 2.86
CA PRO A 97 -9.42 -8.87 1.78
C PRO A 97 -9.36 -8.12 0.45
N TRP A 98 -9.31 -6.80 0.46
CA TRP A 98 -9.23 -5.99 -0.75
C TRP A 98 -7.80 -5.53 -1.07
N GLY A 99 -6.80 -6.07 -0.35
CA GLY A 99 -5.40 -5.82 -0.61
C GLY A 99 -5.05 -4.35 -0.57
N LYS A 100 -4.41 -3.85 -1.63
CA LYS A 100 -3.94 -2.47 -1.75
C LYS A 100 -5.01 -1.48 -2.21
N MET A 101 -6.24 -1.96 -2.42
CA MET A 101 -7.31 -1.12 -2.93
C MET A 101 -7.95 -0.31 -1.82
N THR A 102 -7.98 1.02 -1.96
CA THR A 102 -8.53 1.93 -0.96
C THR A 102 -9.50 2.91 -1.61
N GLY A 103 -10.53 3.32 -0.86
CA GLY A 103 -11.41 4.41 -1.26
C GLY A 103 -12.26 4.16 -2.51
N VAL A 104 -12.37 2.92 -2.99
CA VAL A 104 -13.11 2.58 -4.21
C VAL A 104 -14.19 1.55 -3.93
N ARG A 105 -15.17 1.48 -4.83
CA ARG A 105 -16.19 0.43 -4.81
C ARG A 105 -15.75 -0.68 -5.78
N PRO A 106 -15.28 -1.84 -5.30
CA PRO A 106 -14.72 -2.87 -6.17
C PRO A 106 -15.71 -3.36 -7.24
N VAL A 107 -16.98 -3.56 -6.89
CA VAL A 107 -18.01 -4.01 -7.85
C VAL A 107 -18.15 -3.02 -9.00
N ARG A 108 -18.25 -1.72 -8.68
CA ARG A 108 -18.36 -0.68 -9.69
C ARG A 108 -17.10 -0.58 -10.54
N LEU A 109 -15.93 -0.72 -9.94
CA LEU A 109 -14.66 -0.68 -10.66
C LEU A 109 -14.57 -1.84 -11.66
N ILE A 110 -15.00 -3.04 -11.28
CA ILE A 110 -15.06 -4.19 -12.18
C ILE A 110 -15.97 -3.87 -13.37
N HIS A 111 -17.15 -3.33 -13.10
CA HIS A 111 -18.10 -2.95 -14.14
C HIS A 111 -17.52 -1.90 -15.08
N ASP A 112 -16.89 -0.87 -14.55
CA ASP A 112 -16.28 0.20 -15.35
C ASP A 112 -15.16 -0.33 -16.24
N LYS A 113 -14.34 -1.25 -15.75
CA LYS A 113 -13.26 -1.87 -16.53
C LYS A 113 -13.81 -2.69 -17.68
N ARG A 114 -14.89 -3.46 -17.45
CA ARG A 114 -15.57 -4.20 -18.53
C ARG A 114 -16.12 -3.27 -19.59
N ALA A 115 -16.77 -2.18 -19.17
CA ALA A 115 -17.31 -1.18 -20.08
C ALA A 115 -16.23 -0.48 -20.90
N ALA A 116 -15.01 -0.37 -20.36
CA ALA A 116 -13.85 0.21 -21.04
C ALA A 116 -13.15 -0.77 -21.99
N GLY A 117 -13.64 -2.01 -22.10
CA GLY A 117 -13.10 -2.99 -23.04
C GLY A 117 -12.00 -3.89 -22.47
N TRP A 118 -11.81 -3.91 -21.16
CA TRP A 118 -10.83 -4.80 -20.54
C TRP A 118 -11.29 -6.25 -20.63
N THR A 119 -10.36 -7.17 -20.92
CA THR A 119 -10.66 -8.60 -20.89
C THR A 119 -10.81 -9.08 -19.46
N GLU A 120 -11.47 -10.22 -19.26
CA GLU A 120 -11.60 -10.82 -17.92
C GLU A 120 -10.22 -11.14 -17.33
N ALA A 121 -9.27 -11.60 -18.16
CA ALA A 121 -7.89 -11.87 -17.71
C ALA A 121 -7.19 -10.58 -17.21
N ASP A 122 -7.43 -9.45 -17.90
CA ASP A 122 -6.84 -8.16 -17.49
C ASP A 122 -7.43 -7.69 -16.16
N ILE A 123 -8.74 -7.86 -15.98
CA ILE A 123 -9.44 -7.51 -14.73
C ILE A 123 -8.95 -8.39 -13.58
N ASP A 124 -8.81 -9.70 -13.81
CA ASP A 124 -8.28 -10.64 -12.80
C ASP A 124 -6.89 -10.21 -12.34
N ARG A 125 -5.99 -9.89 -13.26
CA ARG A 125 -4.64 -9.42 -12.92
C ARG A 125 -4.67 -8.12 -12.13
N PHE A 126 -5.54 -7.19 -12.50
CA PHE A 126 -5.67 -5.91 -11.80
C PHE A 126 -6.02 -6.11 -10.33
N PHE A 127 -7.03 -6.95 -10.04
CA PHE A 127 -7.48 -7.15 -8.66
C PHE A 127 -6.58 -8.10 -7.87
N LEU A 128 -6.16 -9.21 -8.46
CA LEU A 128 -5.46 -10.26 -7.74
C LEU A 128 -3.96 -10.04 -7.65
N GLU A 129 -3.33 -9.57 -8.72
CA GLU A 129 -1.88 -9.39 -8.76
C GLU A 129 -1.45 -7.98 -8.36
N ARG A 130 -2.05 -6.95 -8.97
CA ARG A 130 -1.64 -5.57 -8.72
C ARG A 130 -2.10 -5.07 -7.35
N PHE A 131 -3.33 -5.34 -6.96
CA PHE A 131 -3.91 -4.86 -5.71
C PHE A 131 -3.97 -5.90 -4.60
N ASP A 132 -3.57 -7.12 -4.87
CA ASP A 132 -3.53 -8.22 -3.89
C ASP A 132 -4.87 -8.49 -3.20
N CYS A 133 -5.98 -8.31 -3.90
CA CYS A 133 -7.30 -8.64 -3.39
C CYS A 133 -7.42 -10.14 -3.15
N SER A 134 -8.17 -10.55 -2.13
CA SER A 134 -8.41 -11.98 -1.90
C SER A 134 -9.29 -12.53 -3.03
N ARG A 135 -9.01 -13.78 -3.45
CA ARG A 135 -9.79 -14.45 -4.50
C ARG A 135 -11.27 -14.53 -4.15
N GLN A 136 -11.55 -14.83 -2.88
CA GLN A 136 -12.93 -14.96 -2.41
C GLN A 136 -13.72 -13.66 -2.57
N LYS A 137 -13.15 -12.52 -2.13
CA LYS A 137 -13.82 -11.22 -2.24
C LYS A 137 -13.99 -10.78 -3.68
N TYR A 138 -12.96 -10.97 -4.51
CA TYR A 138 -13.02 -10.63 -5.91
C TYR A 138 -14.07 -11.44 -6.65
N ASP A 139 -14.11 -12.76 -6.44
CA ASP A 139 -15.08 -13.64 -7.10
C ASP A 139 -16.51 -13.29 -6.69
N MET A 140 -16.74 -12.87 -5.45
CA MET A 140 -18.06 -12.41 -4.99
C MET A 140 -18.47 -11.09 -5.63
N ALA A 141 -17.54 -10.20 -5.93
CA ALA A 141 -17.81 -8.90 -6.55
C ALA A 141 -17.98 -9.00 -8.07
N LYS A 142 -17.41 -10.04 -8.66
CA LYS A 142 -17.38 -10.28 -10.09
C LYS A 142 -18.80 -10.69 -10.63
#